data_bc28eed3b0ffd11262bac1448a70ba47
#
_entry.id   bc28eed3b0ffd11262bac1448a70ba47
#
_cell.length_a   1.000
_cell.length_b   1.000
_cell.length_c   1.000
_cell.angle_alpha   90.00
_cell.angle_beta   90.00
_cell.angle_gamma   90.00
#
_symmetry.space_group_name_H-M   'P 1'
#
loop_
_entity.id
_entity.type
_entity.pdbx_description
1 polymer ?
#
loop_
_entity_poly.entity_id
_entity_poly.type
_entity_poly.pdbx_seq_one_letter_code
_entity_poly.pdbx_strand_id
1 'polypeptide(L)'
;MTTRARLTKIGWEDDLAIETSDAPLADPSGNQVLVEVEACGVCFRDCIDRAGRFKFIQTPITPGHEAVGRVLAVGPNVTDWSVGDRVATTHRDFCGQCAPCQRESGSLCQGAAGVLGLMIDGGYASHLVAPERCFYAMADDIPAAEAAVLHCTFGTAYRGLARFGAVESGQQVLITGANGGVGSAAIQVASRLGATVTAVTRDESHREYLGSLGAEHVIIDAGDRFHKQLSGGPVDVVMDCVGPPTFNASLRSLRPGGRIIVVGNVVEERASVNLGFIVTRGLQIIGSSGATRADMKEVLALHAGKPFSIPIHEQFELEQADRAQRMVQAGGLRGRLVLVPAAQ
;
A
#
# COMPACT_ATOMS: atom_id res chain seq x y z
N MET A 1 -14.14 -8.36 25.24
CA MET A 1 -14.93 -7.37 24.46
C MET A 1 -14.30 -7.16 23.08
N THR A 2 -15.07 -7.13 21.99
CA THR A 2 -14.56 -6.84 20.66
C THR A 2 -14.99 -5.44 20.25
N THR A 3 -14.13 -4.70 19.54
CA THR A 3 -14.43 -3.36 19.02
C THR A 3 -14.06 -3.31 17.55
N ARG A 4 -14.88 -2.62 16.75
CA ARG A 4 -14.61 -2.35 15.33
C ARG A 4 -15.19 -1.03 14.87
N ALA A 5 -14.53 -0.40 13.90
CA ALA A 5 -15.08 0.74 13.19
C ALA A 5 -15.81 0.27 11.92
N ARG A 6 -16.99 0.78 11.65
CA ARG A 6 -17.84 0.35 10.53
C ARG A 6 -18.15 1.50 9.59
N LEU A 7 -17.94 1.29 8.32
CA LEU A 7 -18.48 2.10 7.25
C LEU A 7 -19.90 1.60 6.95
N THR A 8 -20.89 2.25 7.49
CA THR A 8 -22.31 1.86 7.36
C THR A 8 -22.91 2.34 6.05
N LYS A 9 -22.42 3.48 5.52
CA LYS A 9 -22.84 4.09 4.28
C LYS A 9 -21.65 4.76 3.58
N ILE A 10 -21.63 4.71 2.27
CA ILE A 10 -20.65 5.40 1.44
C ILE A 10 -20.81 6.90 1.59
N GLY A 11 -19.71 7.62 1.72
CA GLY A 11 -19.66 9.08 1.83
C GLY A 11 -18.91 9.57 3.06
N TRP A 12 -18.88 10.88 3.21
CA TRP A 12 -18.16 11.58 4.28
C TRP A 12 -19.11 12.35 5.21
N GLU A 13 -20.42 12.26 4.98
CA GLU A 13 -21.46 12.92 5.76
C GLU A 13 -21.59 12.30 7.14
N ASP A 14 -21.50 10.96 7.20
CA ASP A 14 -21.56 10.20 8.45
C ASP A 14 -20.16 9.77 8.89
N ASP A 15 -19.91 9.76 10.19
CA ASP A 15 -18.68 9.22 10.77
C ASP A 15 -18.67 7.68 10.70
N LEU A 16 -17.49 7.06 10.85
CA LEU A 16 -17.41 5.61 11.03
C LEU A 16 -18.07 5.23 12.34
N ALA A 17 -19.02 4.30 12.30
CA ALA A 17 -19.69 3.82 13.49
C ALA A 17 -18.76 2.90 14.31
N ILE A 18 -18.65 3.14 15.61
CA ILE A 18 -17.92 2.25 16.51
C ILE A 18 -18.90 1.23 17.10
N GLU A 19 -18.66 -0.03 16.80
CA GLU A 19 -19.45 -1.15 17.34
C GLU A 19 -18.61 -1.92 18.36
N THR A 20 -19.17 -2.17 19.53
CA THR A 20 -18.58 -3.01 20.60
C THR A 20 -19.50 -4.19 20.90
N SER A 21 -18.93 -5.33 21.24
CA SER A 21 -19.68 -6.53 21.59
C SER A 21 -18.95 -7.36 22.66
N ASP A 22 -19.70 -7.82 23.65
CA ASP A 22 -19.24 -8.79 24.65
C ASP A 22 -19.56 -10.25 24.26
N ALA A 23 -20.17 -10.46 23.09
CA ALA A 23 -20.44 -11.80 22.59
C ALA A 23 -19.11 -12.56 22.34
N PRO A 24 -19.07 -13.86 22.66
CA PRO A 24 -17.92 -14.67 22.32
C PRO A 24 -17.59 -14.58 20.83
N LEU A 25 -16.30 -14.55 20.52
CA LEU A 25 -15.84 -14.63 19.14
C LEU A 25 -16.28 -16.00 18.55
N ALA A 26 -16.85 -15.98 17.37
CA ALA A 26 -17.18 -17.19 16.66
C ALA A 26 -15.88 -17.88 16.20
N ASP A 27 -15.84 -19.22 16.31
CA ASP A 27 -14.75 -20.00 15.78
C ASP A 27 -14.63 -19.79 14.26
N PRO A 28 -13.42 -19.65 13.72
CA PRO A 28 -13.24 -19.53 12.29
C PRO A 28 -13.61 -20.83 11.57
N SER A 29 -14.26 -20.74 10.43
CA SER A 29 -14.73 -21.86 9.63
C SER A 29 -13.86 -22.10 8.39
N GLY A 30 -13.86 -23.33 7.88
CA GLY A 30 -13.14 -23.65 6.64
C GLY A 30 -11.66 -23.27 6.69
N ASN A 31 -11.24 -22.41 5.79
CA ASN A 31 -9.87 -21.89 5.69
C ASN A 31 -9.68 -20.50 6.33
N GLN A 32 -10.55 -20.11 7.23
CA GLN A 32 -10.46 -18.81 7.92
C GLN A 32 -9.49 -18.88 9.12
N VAL A 33 -8.87 -17.75 9.36
CA VAL A 33 -7.99 -17.50 10.52
C VAL A 33 -8.57 -16.32 11.31
N LEU A 34 -8.66 -16.46 12.61
CA LEU A 34 -8.99 -15.40 13.56
C LEU A 34 -7.70 -14.81 14.11
N VAL A 35 -7.54 -13.51 13.94
CA VAL A 35 -6.36 -12.75 14.36
C VAL A 35 -6.76 -11.67 15.35
N GLU A 36 -6.06 -11.58 16.48
CA GLU A 36 -6.06 -10.42 17.35
C GLU A 36 -5.20 -9.34 16.73
N VAL A 37 -5.79 -8.18 16.43
CA VAL A 37 -5.12 -7.10 15.72
C VAL A 37 -4.27 -6.27 16.67
N GLU A 38 -2.96 -6.22 16.42
CA GLU A 38 -2.02 -5.38 17.16
C GLU A 38 -2.02 -3.94 16.63
N ALA A 39 -2.13 -3.78 15.30
CA ALA A 39 -2.17 -2.48 14.63
C ALA A 39 -2.77 -2.60 13.22
N CYS A 40 -3.37 -1.51 12.72
CA CYS A 40 -3.84 -1.40 11.35
C CYS A 40 -3.48 -0.03 10.74
N GLY A 41 -2.79 -0.03 9.60
CA GLY A 41 -2.45 1.19 8.87
C GLY A 41 -3.68 1.86 8.25
N VAL A 42 -3.67 3.20 8.21
CA VAL A 42 -4.70 4.00 7.54
C VAL A 42 -4.17 4.46 6.18
N CYS A 43 -4.80 3.98 5.12
CA CYS A 43 -4.37 4.18 3.75
C CYS A 43 -5.27 5.17 3.00
N PHE A 44 -4.70 5.88 2.04
CA PHE A 44 -5.51 6.73 1.14
C PHE A 44 -6.52 5.90 0.33
N ARG A 45 -6.26 4.60 0.10
CA ARG A 45 -7.24 3.69 -0.49
C ARG A 45 -8.52 3.60 0.33
N ASP A 46 -8.42 3.58 1.67
CA ASP A 46 -9.61 3.54 2.53
C ASP A 46 -10.48 4.78 2.36
N CYS A 47 -9.86 5.93 2.04
CA CYS A 47 -10.58 7.17 1.68
C CYS A 47 -11.27 7.05 0.31
N ILE A 48 -10.62 6.40 -0.66
CA ILE A 48 -11.20 6.10 -1.99
C ILE A 48 -12.38 5.15 -1.85
N ASP A 49 -12.24 4.12 -1.02
CA ASP A 49 -13.29 3.13 -0.74
C ASP A 49 -14.50 3.83 -0.10
N ARG A 50 -14.26 4.62 0.95
CA ARG A 50 -15.31 5.40 1.63
C ARG A 50 -16.03 6.38 0.71
N ALA A 51 -15.31 7.01 -0.21
CA ALA A 51 -15.91 7.89 -1.22
C ALA A 51 -16.74 7.14 -2.28
N GLY A 52 -16.80 5.80 -2.23
CA GLY A 52 -17.58 4.98 -3.18
C GLY A 52 -17.03 4.94 -4.59
N ARG A 53 -15.74 5.21 -4.78
CA ARG A 53 -15.10 5.18 -6.11
C ARG A 53 -14.97 3.76 -6.69
N PHE A 54 -15.02 2.72 -5.84
CA PHE A 54 -15.14 1.33 -6.26
C PHE A 54 -16.59 0.87 -6.19
N LYS A 55 -17.19 0.54 -7.35
CA LYS A 55 -18.62 0.15 -7.46
C LYS A 55 -18.97 -1.17 -6.78
N PHE A 56 -17.98 -1.96 -6.38
CA PHE A 56 -18.14 -3.27 -5.75
C PHE A 56 -17.93 -3.24 -4.21
N ILE A 57 -17.85 -2.06 -3.62
CA ILE A 57 -17.83 -1.93 -2.17
C ILE A 57 -19.15 -2.44 -1.58
N GLN A 58 -19.05 -3.20 -0.50
CA GLN A 58 -20.19 -3.72 0.24
C GLN A 58 -20.29 -2.96 1.58
N THR A 59 -21.45 -2.39 1.87
CA THR A 59 -21.71 -1.76 3.17
C THR A 59 -22.89 -2.46 3.85
N PRO A 60 -22.88 -2.60 5.18
CA PRO A 60 -21.86 -2.14 6.12
C PRO A 60 -20.59 -3.01 6.07
N ILE A 61 -19.40 -2.38 6.16
CA ILE A 61 -18.10 -3.05 6.13
C ILE A 61 -17.15 -2.48 7.19
N THR A 62 -16.27 -3.31 7.75
CA THR A 62 -15.12 -2.86 8.53
C THR A 62 -13.97 -2.52 7.57
N PRO A 63 -13.52 -1.25 7.48
CA PRO A 63 -12.39 -0.88 6.63
C PRO A 63 -11.06 -1.48 7.10
N GLY A 64 -9.97 -1.15 6.37
CA GLY A 64 -8.61 -1.50 6.76
C GLY A 64 -8.09 -2.77 6.08
N HIS A 65 -6.96 -2.64 5.40
CA HIS A 65 -6.33 -3.75 4.67
C HIS A 65 -4.84 -3.91 5.02
N GLU A 66 -4.36 -3.14 6.00
CA GLU A 66 -2.98 -3.09 6.46
C GLU A 66 -2.90 -3.52 7.92
N ALA A 67 -3.34 -4.74 8.27
CA ALA A 67 -3.34 -5.21 9.65
C ALA A 67 -2.17 -6.14 9.95
N VAL A 68 -1.69 -6.08 11.18
CA VAL A 68 -0.77 -7.04 11.79
C VAL A 68 -1.36 -7.53 13.11
N GLY A 69 -1.08 -8.76 13.49
CA GLY A 69 -1.57 -9.32 14.73
C GLY A 69 -1.18 -10.77 14.95
N ARG A 70 -1.78 -11.39 15.97
CA ARG A 70 -1.51 -12.78 16.35
C ARG A 70 -2.71 -13.67 16.08
N VAL A 71 -2.44 -14.86 15.57
CA VAL A 71 -3.44 -15.89 15.33
C VAL A 71 -3.97 -16.40 16.68
N LEU A 72 -5.28 -16.25 16.90
CA LEU A 72 -5.99 -16.76 18.06
C LEU A 72 -6.64 -18.12 17.83
N ALA A 73 -7.17 -18.33 16.61
CA ALA A 73 -7.81 -19.57 16.22
C ALA A 73 -7.72 -19.79 14.71
N VAL A 74 -7.78 -21.05 14.30
CA VAL A 74 -7.73 -21.46 12.90
C VAL A 74 -8.90 -22.39 12.58
N GLY A 75 -9.48 -22.22 11.39
CA GLY A 75 -10.50 -23.11 10.87
C GLY A 75 -9.94 -24.49 10.49
N PRO A 76 -10.81 -25.50 10.34
CA PRO A 76 -10.39 -26.89 10.17
C PRO A 76 -9.62 -27.20 8.88
N ASN A 77 -9.65 -26.30 7.90
CA ASN A 77 -8.96 -26.47 6.62
C ASN A 77 -7.73 -25.55 6.49
N VAL A 78 -7.34 -24.83 7.55
CA VAL A 78 -6.13 -24.00 7.57
C VAL A 78 -4.91 -24.89 7.65
N THR A 79 -3.93 -24.61 6.79
CA THR A 79 -2.68 -25.38 6.69
C THR A 79 -1.42 -24.54 6.90
N ASP A 80 -1.51 -23.24 6.65
CA ASP A 80 -0.36 -22.34 6.65
C ASP A 80 -0.05 -21.73 8.03
N TRP A 81 -1.03 -21.74 8.98
CA TRP A 81 -0.95 -21.01 10.24
C TRP A 81 -1.32 -21.85 11.45
N SER A 82 -0.70 -21.49 12.59
CA SER A 82 -0.98 -22.04 13.91
C SER A 82 -1.30 -20.93 14.92
N VAL A 83 -1.99 -21.28 16.00
CA VAL A 83 -2.26 -20.34 17.11
C VAL A 83 -0.94 -19.81 17.66
N GLY A 84 -0.85 -18.50 17.85
CA GLY A 84 0.34 -17.79 18.31
C GLY A 84 1.22 -17.23 17.19
N ASP A 85 1.07 -17.67 15.94
CA ASP A 85 1.81 -17.10 14.81
C ASP A 85 1.52 -15.61 14.68
N ARG A 86 2.56 -14.82 14.43
CA ARG A 86 2.41 -13.40 14.11
C ARG A 86 2.30 -13.21 12.60
N VAL A 87 1.23 -12.57 12.17
CA VAL A 87 0.88 -12.44 10.76
C VAL A 87 0.52 -11.00 10.41
N ALA A 88 0.76 -10.62 9.15
CA ALA A 88 0.24 -9.37 8.59
C ALA A 88 -0.55 -9.63 7.32
N THR A 89 -1.45 -8.71 6.96
CA THR A 89 -2.35 -8.90 5.83
C THR A 89 -1.71 -8.53 4.49
N THR A 90 -1.98 -9.35 3.46
CA THR A 90 -2.04 -8.87 2.08
C THR A 90 -3.39 -8.17 1.89
N HIS A 91 -3.50 -7.27 0.90
CA HIS A 91 -4.73 -6.48 0.73
C HIS A 91 -5.93 -7.28 0.20
N ARG A 92 -5.74 -8.55 -0.19
CA ARG A 92 -6.80 -9.39 -0.75
C ARG A 92 -6.51 -10.89 -0.66
N ASP A 93 -7.57 -11.68 -0.74
CA ASP A 93 -7.50 -13.12 -0.96
C ASP A 93 -7.12 -13.48 -2.41
N PHE A 94 -6.58 -14.68 -2.61
CA PHE A 94 -6.26 -15.24 -3.92
C PHE A 94 -6.48 -16.75 -3.94
N CYS A 95 -6.96 -17.31 -5.05
CA CYS A 95 -7.32 -18.74 -5.11
C CYS A 95 -6.12 -19.69 -5.29
N GLY A 96 -4.98 -19.20 -5.72
CA GLY A 96 -3.76 -19.99 -5.95
C GLY A 96 -3.75 -20.82 -7.24
N GLN A 97 -4.88 -20.97 -7.95
CA GLN A 97 -5.01 -21.90 -9.08
C GLN A 97 -5.42 -21.25 -10.42
N CYS A 98 -5.93 -20.02 -10.43
CA CYS A 98 -6.23 -19.34 -11.70
C CYS A 98 -4.95 -18.87 -12.40
N ALA A 99 -5.04 -18.58 -13.70
CA ALA A 99 -3.89 -18.20 -14.51
C ALA A 99 -3.09 -16.99 -13.95
N PRO A 100 -3.71 -15.91 -13.42
CA PRO A 100 -2.96 -14.88 -12.70
C PRO A 100 -2.19 -15.41 -11.48
N CYS A 101 -2.81 -16.25 -10.65
CA CYS A 101 -2.15 -16.81 -9.46
C CYS A 101 -0.95 -17.69 -9.82
N GLN A 102 -1.06 -18.53 -10.85
CA GLN A 102 0.02 -19.39 -11.33
C GLN A 102 1.22 -18.60 -11.89
N ARG A 103 0.99 -17.34 -12.30
CA ARG A 103 2.03 -16.40 -12.75
C ARG A 103 2.46 -15.42 -11.66
N GLU A 104 2.33 -15.79 -10.39
CA GLU A 104 2.66 -14.96 -9.22
C GLU A 104 1.99 -13.56 -9.22
N SER A 105 0.83 -13.48 -9.83
CA SER A 105 0.00 -12.27 -9.93
C SER A 105 -1.32 -12.41 -9.16
N GLY A 106 -1.26 -12.98 -7.95
CA GLY A 106 -2.42 -13.18 -7.07
C GLY A 106 -3.23 -11.90 -6.80
N SER A 107 -2.58 -10.73 -6.89
CA SER A 107 -3.25 -9.43 -6.84
C SER A 107 -4.27 -9.21 -7.97
N LEU A 108 -4.22 -10.00 -9.04
CA LEU A 108 -5.16 -10.01 -10.16
C LEU A 108 -6.08 -11.24 -10.15
N CYS A 109 -6.18 -11.93 -9.02
CA CYS A 109 -7.00 -13.13 -8.89
C CYS A 109 -8.48 -12.86 -9.21
N GLN A 110 -9.08 -13.75 -9.98
CA GLN A 110 -10.49 -13.67 -10.39
C GLN A 110 -11.40 -14.63 -9.62
N GLY A 111 -10.83 -15.59 -8.89
CA GLY A 111 -11.57 -16.66 -8.20
C GLY A 111 -11.54 -16.58 -6.67
N ALA A 112 -11.16 -15.43 -6.10
CA ALA A 112 -11.02 -15.28 -4.66
C ALA A 112 -12.19 -14.56 -3.99
N ALA A 113 -12.28 -14.68 -2.66
CA ALA A 113 -13.35 -14.10 -1.85
C ALA A 113 -13.41 -12.57 -1.89
N GLY A 114 -12.31 -11.88 -2.16
CA GLY A 114 -12.35 -10.44 -2.32
C GLY A 114 -11.19 -9.66 -1.70
N VAL A 115 -11.44 -8.39 -1.47
CA VAL A 115 -10.47 -7.39 -0.98
C VAL A 115 -10.83 -7.01 0.44
N LEU A 116 -9.85 -7.03 1.34
CA LEU A 116 -9.99 -6.64 2.74
C LEU A 116 -10.38 -5.15 2.84
N GLY A 117 -11.34 -4.89 3.72
CA GLY A 117 -11.89 -3.57 3.97
C GLY A 117 -12.81 -3.03 2.87
N LEU A 118 -13.13 -3.86 1.85
CA LEU A 118 -13.93 -3.46 0.70
C LEU A 118 -15.03 -4.47 0.34
N MET A 119 -14.72 -5.77 0.36
CA MET A 119 -15.63 -6.88 0.07
C MET A 119 -15.72 -7.87 1.22
N ILE A 120 -14.71 -7.94 2.06
CA ILE A 120 -14.64 -8.67 3.32
C ILE A 120 -14.17 -7.72 4.41
N ASP A 121 -14.61 -7.93 5.65
CA ASP A 121 -14.24 -7.08 6.77
C ASP A 121 -12.72 -6.99 6.92
N GLY A 122 -12.23 -5.81 7.25
CA GLY A 122 -10.81 -5.49 7.37
C GLY A 122 -10.35 -5.29 8.82
N GLY A 123 -9.17 -4.67 8.95
CA GLY A 123 -8.42 -4.58 10.21
C GLY A 123 -8.74 -3.37 11.10
N TYR A 124 -9.74 -2.52 10.79
CA TYR A 124 -10.18 -1.49 11.73
C TYR A 124 -11.03 -2.11 12.84
N ALA A 125 -10.45 -3.06 13.51
CA ALA A 125 -11.09 -3.88 14.53
C ALA A 125 -10.06 -4.40 15.53
N SER A 126 -10.48 -4.79 16.72
CA SER A 126 -9.65 -5.53 17.66
C SER A 126 -9.37 -6.96 17.19
N HIS A 127 -10.24 -7.51 16.34
CA HIS A 127 -10.11 -8.86 15.78
C HIS A 127 -10.50 -8.88 14.30
N LEU A 128 -9.77 -9.67 13.53
CA LEU A 128 -9.99 -9.88 12.10
C LEU A 128 -10.17 -11.37 11.80
N VAL A 129 -11.23 -11.70 11.06
CA VAL A 129 -11.42 -13.03 10.49
C VAL A 129 -11.29 -12.95 8.98
N ALA A 130 -10.32 -13.68 8.42
CA ALA A 130 -10.09 -13.68 6.96
C ALA A 130 -9.54 -15.04 6.49
N PRO A 131 -9.64 -15.36 5.18
CA PRO A 131 -9.01 -16.56 4.62
C PRO A 131 -7.49 -16.58 4.89
N GLU A 132 -6.94 -17.77 5.18
CA GLU A 132 -5.51 -17.97 5.48
C GLU A 132 -4.55 -17.33 4.47
N ARG A 133 -4.97 -17.25 3.20
CA ARG A 133 -4.18 -16.67 2.11
C ARG A 133 -4.10 -15.15 2.15
N CYS A 134 -4.93 -14.50 2.95
CA CYS A 134 -4.83 -13.05 3.20
C CYS A 134 -3.65 -12.68 4.10
N PHE A 135 -2.92 -13.65 4.65
CA PHE A 135 -1.85 -13.39 5.62
C PHE A 135 -0.49 -13.83 5.10
N TYR A 136 0.57 -13.20 5.60
CA TYR A 136 1.97 -13.62 5.49
C TYR A 136 2.66 -13.49 6.84
N ALA A 137 3.70 -14.28 7.06
CA ALA A 137 4.43 -14.29 8.33
C ALA A 137 5.10 -12.93 8.61
N MET A 138 5.03 -12.48 9.85
CA MET A 138 5.63 -11.23 10.32
C MET A 138 6.58 -11.52 11.49
N ALA A 139 7.79 -10.96 11.43
CA ALA A 139 8.77 -11.09 12.47
C ALA A 139 8.34 -10.38 13.77
N ASP A 140 8.69 -10.96 14.91
CA ASP A 140 8.28 -10.46 16.22
C ASP A 140 9.00 -9.16 16.63
N ASP A 141 10.20 -8.94 16.11
CA ASP A 141 11.06 -7.78 16.40
C ASP A 141 10.68 -6.51 15.66
N ILE A 142 9.76 -6.57 14.67
CA ILE A 142 9.27 -5.39 13.98
C ILE A 142 8.12 -4.77 14.78
N PRO A 143 8.20 -3.48 15.17
CA PRO A 143 7.10 -2.81 15.90
C PRO A 143 5.76 -2.92 15.16
N ALA A 144 4.67 -3.13 15.89
CA ALA A 144 3.35 -3.39 15.27
C ALA A 144 2.91 -2.30 14.29
N ALA A 145 3.10 -1.03 14.65
CA ALA A 145 2.75 0.10 13.78
C ALA A 145 3.54 0.08 12.45
N GLU A 146 4.81 -0.31 12.48
CA GLU A 146 5.64 -0.42 11.28
C GLU A 146 5.27 -1.66 10.47
N ALA A 147 5.09 -2.80 11.14
CA ALA A 147 4.71 -4.07 10.51
C ALA A 147 3.39 -3.97 9.73
N ALA A 148 2.40 -3.27 10.29
CA ALA A 148 1.09 -3.09 9.67
C ALA A 148 1.19 -2.46 8.27
N VAL A 149 2.04 -1.45 8.09
CA VAL A 149 2.10 -0.66 6.85
C VAL A 149 3.06 -1.19 5.79
N LEU A 150 3.87 -2.22 6.10
CA LEU A 150 4.91 -2.73 5.19
C LEU A 150 4.35 -3.24 3.86
N HIS A 151 3.24 -3.97 3.86
CA HIS A 151 2.68 -4.55 2.65
C HIS A 151 2.26 -3.48 1.63
N CYS A 152 1.45 -2.53 2.06
CA CYS A 152 0.88 -1.53 1.15
C CYS A 152 1.91 -0.46 0.73
N THR A 153 2.97 -0.24 1.51
CA THR A 153 4.03 0.71 1.18
C THR A 153 5.20 0.01 0.49
N PHE A 154 6.03 -0.70 1.24
CA PHE A 154 7.25 -1.34 0.72
C PHE A 154 6.96 -2.51 -0.23
N GLY A 155 5.94 -3.31 0.05
CA GLY A 155 5.50 -4.37 -0.86
C GLY A 155 5.09 -3.82 -2.21
N THR A 156 4.26 -2.78 -2.24
CA THR A 156 3.84 -2.11 -3.47
C THR A 156 5.02 -1.48 -4.22
N ALA A 157 5.94 -0.83 -3.50
CA ALA A 157 7.15 -0.24 -4.06
C ALA A 157 8.06 -1.31 -4.67
N TYR A 158 8.31 -2.40 -3.94
CA TYR A 158 9.14 -3.52 -4.41
C TYR A 158 8.54 -4.16 -5.67
N ARG A 159 7.25 -4.49 -5.65
CA ARG A 159 6.59 -5.07 -6.83
C ARG A 159 6.65 -4.13 -8.02
N GLY A 160 6.38 -2.85 -7.81
CA GLY A 160 6.46 -1.83 -8.87
C GLY A 160 7.86 -1.74 -9.47
N LEU A 161 8.89 -1.61 -8.65
CA LEU A 161 10.26 -1.35 -9.09
C LEU A 161 11.01 -2.61 -9.51
N ALA A 162 10.97 -3.67 -8.68
CA ALA A 162 11.74 -4.88 -8.95
C ALA A 162 11.07 -5.80 -9.96
N ARG A 163 9.73 -6.00 -9.88
CA ARG A 163 9.04 -6.95 -10.77
C ARG A 163 8.61 -6.31 -12.10
N PHE A 164 7.95 -5.18 -12.06
CA PHE A 164 7.42 -4.52 -13.26
C PHE A 164 8.39 -3.50 -13.84
N GLY A 165 9.05 -2.72 -12.98
CA GLY A 165 10.09 -1.79 -13.36
C GLY A 165 11.38 -2.49 -13.81
N ALA A 166 11.61 -3.71 -13.35
CA ALA A 166 12.86 -4.45 -13.56
C ALA A 166 14.08 -3.51 -13.40
N VAL A 167 14.09 -2.78 -12.28
CA VAL A 167 15.12 -1.79 -11.99
C VAL A 167 16.44 -2.49 -11.73
N GLU A 168 17.48 -2.05 -12.44
CA GLU A 168 18.85 -2.56 -12.33
C GLU A 168 19.78 -1.50 -11.73
N SER A 169 20.89 -1.94 -11.17
CA SER A 169 21.89 -1.04 -10.60
C SER A 169 22.42 -0.05 -11.65
N GLY A 170 22.55 1.21 -11.27
CA GLY A 170 22.99 2.32 -12.12
C GLY A 170 21.88 2.98 -12.95
N GLN A 171 20.65 2.44 -12.97
CA GLN A 171 19.54 3.08 -13.65
C GLN A 171 19.05 4.33 -12.92
N GLN A 172 18.49 5.27 -13.69
CA GLN A 172 17.85 6.49 -13.20
C GLN A 172 16.37 6.21 -12.93
N VAL A 173 15.92 6.41 -11.69
CA VAL A 173 14.53 6.21 -11.28
C VAL A 173 13.93 7.52 -10.78
N LEU A 174 12.78 7.91 -11.33
CA LEU A 174 12.01 9.05 -10.83
C LEU A 174 10.77 8.57 -10.09
N ILE A 175 10.49 9.19 -8.94
CA ILE A 175 9.37 8.84 -8.07
C ILE A 175 8.52 10.09 -7.82
N THR A 176 7.24 10.05 -8.21
CA THR A 176 6.26 11.12 -7.90
C THR A 176 5.53 10.83 -6.59
N GLY A 177 4.97 11.85 -5.96
CA GLY A 177 4.35 11.72 -4.65
C GLY A 177 5.31 11.16 -3.60
N ALA A 178 6.57 11.56 -3.70
CA ALA A 178 7.71 10.99 -3.00
C ALA A 178 7.60 11.05 -1.47
N ASN A 179 6.91 12.03 -0.90
CA ASN A 179 6.70 12.18 0.54
C ASN A 179 5.53 11.34 1.09
N GLY A 180 4.73 10.69 0.22
CA GLY A 180 3.68 9.77 0.62
C GLY A 180 4.22 8.40 1.05
N GLY A 181 3.36 7.55 1.64
CA GLY A 181 3.77 6.24 2.16
C GLY A 181 4.43 5.34 1.11
N VAL A 182 3.84 5.20 -0.09
CA VAL A 182 4.43 4.40 -1.18
C VAL A 182 5.65 5.09 -1.77
N GLY A 183 5.62 6.41 -1.96
CA GLY A 183 6.74 7.16 -2.54
C GLY A 183 8.00 7.11 -1.68
N SER A 184 7.87 7.29 -0.36
CA SER A 184 8.99 7.18 0.58
C SER A 184 9.57 5.77 0.68
N ALA A 185 8.72 4.75 0.58
CA ALA A 185 9.16 3.36 0.47
C ALA A 185 9.87 3.09 -0.87
N ALA A 186 9.36 3.65 -1.97
CA ALA A 186 9.94 3.48 -3.30
C ALA A 186 11.35 4.08 -3.41
N ILE A 187 11.61 5.23 -2.77
CA ILE A 187 12.96 5.80 -2.70
C ILE A 187 13.92 4.79 -2.08
N GLN A 188 13.59 4.24 -0.93
CA GLN A 188 14.43 3.30 -0.21
C GLN A 188 14.63 1.99 -0.98
N VAL A 189 13.57 1.45 -1.59
CA VAL A 189 13.65 0.24 -2.42
C VAL A 189 14.51 0.49 -3.66
N ALA A 190 14.29 1.57 -4.41
CA ALA A 190 15.08 1.90 -5.59
C ALA A 190 16.57 2.09 -5.26
N SER A 191 16.87 2.81 -4.18
CA SER A 191 18.24 2.98 -3.69
C SER A 191 18.91 1.64 -3.35
N ARG A 192 18.18 0.69 -2.75
CA ARG A 192 18.72 -0.66 -2.46
C ARG A 192 18.87 -1.54 -3.68
N LEU A 193 18.13 -1.28 -4.74
CA LEU A 193 18.35 -1.91 -6.04
C LEU A 193 19.54 -1.29 -6.78
N GLY A 194 20.22 -0.29 -6.21
CA GLY A 194 21.37 0.39 -6.77
C GLY A 194 21.03 1.46 -7.82
N ALA A 195 19.80 1.94 -7.85
CA ALA A 195 19.39 3.01 -8.75
C ALA A 195 19.74 4.39 -8.19
N THR A 196 20.00 5.35 -9.07
CA THR A 196 20.05 6.78 -8.77
C THR A 196 18.61 7.33 -8.72
N VAL A 197 18.21 7.87 -7.57
CA VAL A 197 16.82 8.23 -7.32
C VAL A 197 16.58 9.73 -7.41
N THR A 198 15.63 10.13 -8.26
CA THR A 198 15.06 11.49 -8.29
C THR A 198 13.66 11.47 -7.67
N ALA A 199 13.48 12.17 -6.57
CA ALA A 199 12.19 12.32 -5.89
C ALA A 199 11.49 13.61 -6.30
N VAL A 200 10.17 13.56 -6.55
CA VAL A 200 9.35 14.73 -6.86
C VAL A 200 8.34 14.96 -5.74
N THR A 201 8.36 16.15 -5.17
CA THR A 201 7.40 16.61 -4.16
C THR A 201 6.94 18.04 -4.46
N ARG A 202 5.82 18.46 -3.86
CA ARG A 202 5.27 19.81 -4.03
C ARG A 202 5.82 20.83 -3.01
N ASP A 203 6.43 20.35 -1.94
CA ASP A 203 6.80 21.15 -0.78
C ASP A 203 8.30 21.00 -0.47
N GLU A 204 8.99 22.14 -0.41
CA GLU A 204 10.41 22.23 -0.07
C GLU A 204 10.74 21.63 1.30
N SER A 205 9.81 21.68 2.26
CA SER A 205 10.01 21.14 3.61
C SER A 205 10.31 19.65 3.65
N HIS A 206 10.05 18.93 2.56
CA HIS A 206 10.34 17.51 2.45
C HIS A 206 11.73 17.19 1.89
N ARG A 207 12.50 18.16 1.39
CA ARG A 207 13.78 17.94 0.70
C ARG A 207 14.77 17.12 1.54
N GLU A 208 15.04 17.57 2.75
CA GLU A 208 16.00 16.92 3.64
C GLU A 208 15.53 15.49 4.00
N TYR A 209 14.24 15.34 4.30
CA TYR A 209 13.62 14.04 4.59
C TYR A 209 13.78 13.07 3.42
N LEU A 210 13.47 13.47 2.20
CA LEU A 210 13.58 12.61 1.01
C LEU A 210 15.04 12.23 0.72
N GLY A 211 15.98 13.18 0.91
CA GLY A 211 17.40 12.92 0.83
C GLY A 211 17.87 11.87 1.86
N SER A 212 17.39 11.94 3.11
CA SER A 212 17.72 10.98 4.15
C SER A 212 17.21 9.56 3.87
N LEU A 213 16.18 9.40 3.02
CA LEU A 213 15.67 8.12 2.56
C LEU A 213 16.48 7.53 1.38
N GLY A 214 17.39 8.29 0.77
CA GLY A 214 18.22 7.85 -0.33
C GLY A 214 17.89 8.48 -1.69
N ALA A 215 17.12 9.58 -1.73
CA ALA A 215 16.95 10.37 -2.95
C ALA A 215 18.21 11.21 -3.19
N GLU A 216 18.90 10.99 -4.30
CA GLU A 216 20.09 11.79 -4.69
C GLU A 216 19.68 13.15 -5.24
N HIS A 217 18.53 13.23 -5.87
CA HIS A 217 17.95 14.46 -6.40
C HIS A 217 16.54 14.66 -5.88
N VAL A 218 16.21 15.89 -5.47
CA VAL A 218 14.84 16.24 -5.07
C VAL A 218 14.37 17.44 -5.89
N ILE A 219 13.31 17.24 -6.65
CA ILE A 219 12.65 18.26 -7.46
C ILE A 219 11.41 18.75 -6.72
N ILE A 220 11.31 20.06 -6.56
CA ILE A 220 10.13 20.71 -6.02
C ILE A 220 9.28 21.23 -7.18
N ASP A 221 8.13 20.62 -7.37
CA ASP A 221 7.20 21.00 -8.42
C ASP A 221 5.75 20.79 -7.98
N ALA A 222 5.03 21.90 -7.83
CA ALA A 222 3.61 21.89 -7.52
C ALA A 222 2.72 21.69 -8.75
N GLY A 223 3.34 21.68 -9.95
CA GLY A 223 2.68 21.53 -11.24
C GLY A 223 3.05 20.23 -11.96
N ASP A 224 3.17 20.31 -13.28
CA ASP A 224 3.42 19.18 -14.17
C ASP A 224 4.69 19.35 -15.03
N ARG A 225 5.67 20.12 -14.54
CA ARG A 225 6.87 20.51 -15.30
C ARG A 225 8.18 19.94 -14.79
N PHE A 226 8.15 19.05 -13.79
CA PHE A 226 9.36 18.46 -13.21
C PHE A 226 10.26 17.78 -14.25
N HIS A 227 9.71 17.27 -15.36
CA HIS A 227 10.48 16.71 -16.46
C HIS A 227 11.48 17.69 -17.11
N LYS A 228 11.30 19.01 -16.92
CA LYS A 228 12.22 20.05 -17.39
C LYS A 228 13.33 20.37 -16.40
N GLN A 229 13.27 19.82 -15.18
CA GLN A 229 14.19 20.08 -14.08
C GLN A 229 15.16 18.91 -13.84
N LEU A 230 15.14 17.89 -14.71
CA LEU A 230 16.00 16.72 -14.59
C LEU A 230 17.46 17.08 -14.91
N SER A 231 18.30 17.16 -13.88
CA SER A 231 19.73 17.52 -14.03
C SER A 231 20.55 16.40 -14.67
N GLY A 232 20.16 15.14 -14.45
CA GLY A 232 20.81 13.93 -15.02
C GLY A 232 20.27 13.51 -16.39
N GLY A 233 19.38 14.28 -17.01
CA GLY A 233 18.69 13.89 -18.24
C GLY A 233 17.51 12.94 -18.03
N PRO A 234 16.95 12.36 -19.12
CA PRO A 234 15.79 11.47 -19.04
C PRO A 234 16.07 10.19 -18.25
N VAL A 235 15.07 9.70 -17.52
CA VAL A 235 15.16 8.53 -16.63
C VAL A 235 14.76 7.23 -17.30
N ASP A 236 15.21 6.11 -16.74
CA ASP A 236 14.88 4.75 -17.19
C ASP A 236 13.49 4.33 -16.80
N VAL A 237 13.15 4.58 -15.54
CA VAL A 237 11.90 4.15 -14.91
C VAL A 237 11.28 5.32 -14.15
N VAL A 238 9.97 5.48 -14.29
CA VAL A 238 9.18 6.35 -13.42
C VAL A 238 8.24 5.48 -12.59
N MET A 239 8.21 5.68 -11.28
CA MET A 239 7.14 5.16 -10.42
C MET A 239 6.19 6.30 -10.07
N ASP A 240 5.00 6.27 -10.68
CA ASP A 240 3.99 7.30 -10.49
C ASP A 240 3.01 6.91 -9.39
N CYS A 241 3.14 7.56 -8.23
CA CYS A 241 2.32 7.33 -7.05
C CYS A 241 1.13 8.31 -6.94
N VAL A 242 0.90 9.17 -7.92
CA VAL A 242 -0.13 10.21 -7.90
C VAL A 242 -1.22 9.97 -8.95
N GLY A 243 -0.83 9.74 -10.20
CA GLY A 243 -1.75 9.52 -11.32
C GLY A 243 -1.95 10.77 -12.19
N PRO A 244 -3.21 11.13 -12.56
CA PRO A 244 -3.49 12.13 -13.57
C PRO A 244 -2.71 13.45 -13.47
N PRO A 245 -2.51 14.07 -12.29
CA PRO A 245 -1.78 15.33 -12.18
C PRO A 245 -0.29 15.25 -12.58
N THR A 246 0.35 14.08 -12.41
CA THR A 246 1.78 13.89 -12.68
C THR A 246 2.05 13.11 -13.95
N PHE A 247 1.07 12.38 -14.47
CA PHE A 247 1.23 11.34 -15.48
C PHE A 247 1.92 11.83 -16.78
N ASN A 248 1.51 12.99 -17.31
CA ASN A 248 2.12 13.50 -18.54
C ASN A 248 3.57 13.95 -18.35
N ALA A 249 3.88 14.58 -17.23
CA ALA A 249 5.26 14.94 -16.91
C ALA A 249 6.11 13.69 -16.64
N SER A 250 5.54 12.67 -16.00
CA SER A 250 6.14 11.35 -15.81
C SER A 250 6.51 10.70 -17.14
N LEU A 251 5.60 10.64 -18.12
CA LEU A 251 5.90 10.14 -19.46
C LEU A 251 7.01 10.93 -20.15
N ARG A 252 7.00 12.26 -20.03
CA ARG A 252 8.01 13.15 -20.64
C ARG A 252 9.39 13.05 -19.98
N SER A 253 9.45 12.54 -18.76
CA SER A 253 10.70 12.29 -18.05
C SER A 253 11.46 11.07 -18.57
N LEU A 254 10.77 10.14 -19.24
CA LEU A 254 11.35 8.88 -19.69
C LEU A 254 12.28 9.04 -20.91
N ARG A 255 13.39 8.31 -20.93
CA ARG A 255 14.20 8.09 -22.13
C ARG A 255 13.44 7.23 -23.17
N PRO A 256 13.86 7.20 -24.44
CA PRO A 256 13.35 6.19 -25.37
C PRO A 256 13.53 4.78 -24.81
N GLY A 257 12.50 3.93 -24.92
CA GLY A 257 12.45 2.60 -24.34
C GLY A 257 12.17 2.56 -22.84
N GLY A 258 12.02 3.71 -22.17
CA GLY A 258 11.73 3.80 -20.74
C GLY A 258 10.32 3.34 -20.38
N ARG A 259 10.08 3.13 -19.09
CA ARG A 259 8.80 2.61 -18.58
C ARG A 259 8.25 3.41 -17.40
N ILE A 260 6.94 3.62 -17.38
CA ILE A 260 6.22 4.19 -16.26
C ILE A 260 5.42 3.10 -15.55
N ILE A 261 5.63 3.00 -14.24
CA ILE A 261 4.87 2.12 -13.35
C ILE A 261 3.80 2.97 -12.66
N VAL A 262 2.55 2.76 -13.02
CA VAL A 262 1.41 3.49 -12.45
C VAL A 262 0.90 2.74 -11.23
N VAL A 263 0.97 3.40 -10.07
CA VAL A 263 0.58 2.86 -8.77
C VAL A 263 -0.55 3.68 -8.16
N GLY A 264 -0.46 5.01 -8.27
CA GLY A 264 -1.41 5.95 -7.67
C GLY A 264 -2.53 6.37 -8.63
N ASN A 265 -3.70 6.62 -8.05
CA ASN A 265 -4.82 7.31 -8.70
C ASN A 265 -5.58 8.09 -7.62
N VAL A 266 -4.92 9.14 -7.09
CA VAL A 266 -5.41 9.86 -5.91
C VAL A 266 -6.52 10.85 -6.21
N VAL A 267 -6.70 11.25 -7.48
CA VAL A 267 -7.77 12.16 -7.93
C VAL A 267 -8.73 11.44 -8.89
N GLU A 268 -9.97 11.93 -8.96
CA GLU A 268 -11.02 11.37 -9.82
C GLU A 268 -11.00 12.00 -11.24
N GLU A 269 -9.81 12.04 -11.84
CA GLU A 269 -9.60 12.61 -13.15
C GLU A 269 -9.13 11.56 -14.16
N ARG A 270 -9.22 11.89 -15.43
CA ARG A 270 -8.66 11.07 -16.51
C ARG A 270 -7.37 11.67 -17.01
N ALA A 271 -6.32 10.85 -17.13
CA ALA A 271 -5.11 11.25 -17.82
C ALA A 271 -5.33 11.17 -19.35
N SER A 272 -4.97 12.21 -20.08
CA SER A 272 -4.92 12.13 -21.53
C SER A 272 -3.55 11.63 -21.99
N VAL A 273 -3.51 10.80 -23.03
CA VAL A 273 -2.31 10.13 -23.50
C VAL A 273 -2.05 10.47 -24.97
N ASN A 274 -0.85 10.99 -25.28
CA ASN A 274 -0.42 11.17 -26.65
C ASN A 274 0.17 9.85 -27.20
N LEU A 275 -0.61 9.12 -27.97
CA LEU A 275 -0.21 7.82 -28.53
C LEU A 275 1.02 7.93 -29.45
N GLY A 276 1.12 8.98 -30.24
CA GLY A 276 2.28 9.23 -31.12
C GLY A 276 3.57 9.36 -30.31
N PHE A 277 3.52 10.02 -29.16
CA PHE A 277 4.68 10.14 -28.25
C PHE A 277 5.11 8.80 -27.69
N ILE A 278 4.14 7.94 -27.31
CA ILE A 278 4.44 6.60 -26.82
C ILE A 278 5.07 5.73 -27.91
N VAL A 279 4.45 5.71 -29.09
CA VAL A 279 4.90 4.90 -30.24
C VAL A 279 6.30 5.30 -30.70
N THR A 280 6.54 6.60 -30.92
CA THR A 280 7.83 7.09 -31.44
C THR A 280 8.99 6.93 -30.46
N ARG A 281 8.70 6.81 -29.18
CA ARG A 281 9.72 6.61 -28.13
C ARG A 281 9.76 5.19 -27.56
N GLY A 282 8.87 4.29 -28.00
CA GLY A 282 8.82 2.92 -27.51
C GLY A 282 8.54 2.82 -26.00
N LEU A 283 7.72 3.74 -25.45
CA LEU A 283 7.47 3.78 -24.01
C LEU A 283 6.53 2.66 -23.56
N GLN A 284 6.72 2.20 -22.33
CA GLN A 284 5.86 1.21 -21.68
C GLN A 284 5.07 1.87 -20.56
N ILE A 285 3.75 1.60 -20.50
CA ILE A 285 2.86 2.02 -19.43
C ILE A 285 2.38 0.75 -18.71
N ILE A 286 2.73 0.59 -17.45
CA ILE A 286 2.49 -0.63 -16.69
C ILE A 286 1.73 -0.29 -15.41
N GLY A 287 0.53 -0.84 -15.24
CA GLY A 287 -0.20 -0.77 -13.97
C GLY A 287 0.37 -1.77 -12.96
N SER A 288 0.67 -1.33 -11.75
CA SER A 288 1.11 -2.18 -10.66
C SER A 288 0.03 -2.24 -9.56
N SER A 289 -0.55 -3.41 -9.38
CA SER A 289 -1.44 -3.72 -8.25
C SER A 289 -0.64 -4.33 -7.10
N GLY A 290 -1.12 -4.23 -5.87
CA GLY A 290 -0.42 -4.58 -4.63
C GLY A 290 0.43 -5.85 -4.62
N ALA A 291 1.32 -5.94 -3.65
CA ALA A 291 2.30 -7.01 -3.51
C ALA A 291 1.68 -8.40 -3.27
N THR A 292 2.43 -9.44 -3.56
CA THR A 292 2.12 -10.83 -3.23
C THR A 292 2.87 -11.27 -1.97
N ARG A 293 2.54 -12.45 -1.42
CA ARG A 293 3.31 -13.07 -0.33
C ARG A 293 4.80 -13.25 -0.73
N ALA A 294 5.08 -13.62 -1.98
CA ALA A 294 6.45 -13.77 -2.47
C ALA A 294 7.21 -12.43 -2.48
N ASP A 295 6.54 -11.34 -2.89
CA ASP A 295 7.15 -10.01 -2.82
C ASP A 295 7.42 -9.60 -1.38
N MET A 296 6.52 -9.91 -0.43
CA MET A 296 6.73 -9.60 0.99
C MET A 296 7.88 -10.37 1.61
N LYS A 297 8.12 -11.62 1.20
CA LYS A 297 9.31 -12.38 1.62
C LYS A 297 10.60 -11.64 1.27
N GLU A 298 10.69 -11.10 0.05
CA GLU A 298 11.86 -10.33 -0.39
C GLU A 298 11.97 -8.99 0.35
N VAL A 299 10.86 -8.29 0.58
CA VAL A 299 10.83 -7.05 1.35
C VAL A 299 11.33 -7.27 2.78
N LEU A 300 10.86 -8.33 3.45
CA LEU A 300 11.28 -8.66 4.80
C LEU A 300 12.76 -9.07 4.85
N ALA A 301 13.25 -9.79 3.85
CA ALA A 301 14.68 -10.12 3.75
C ALA A 301 15.54 -8.86 3.57
N LEU A 302 15.11 -7.90 2.73
CA LEU A 302 15.78 -6.61 2.60
C LEU A 302 15.74 -5.80 3.89
N HIS A 303 14.63 -5.83 4.62
CA HIS A 303 14.47 -5.16 5.91
C HIS A 303 15.40 -5.77 6.97
N ALA A 304 15.45 -7.09 7.08
CA ALA A 304 16.32 -7.80 8.02
C ALA A 304 17.82 -7.54 7.74
N GLY A 305 18.23 -7.43 6.47
CA GLY A 305 19.62 -7.12 6.12
C GLY A 305 20.05 -5.69 6.49
N LYS A 306 19.15 -4.73 6.30
CA LYS A 306 19.31 -3.33 6.71
C LYS A 306 17.90 -2.76 6.94
N PRO A 307 17.50 -2.38 8.15
CA PRO A 307 16.16 -1.87 8.41
C PRO A 307 15.76 -0.69 7.51
N PHE A 308 14.54 -0.71 7.02
CA PHE A 308 13.93 0.45 6.36
C PHE A 308 13.54 1.50 7.40
N SER A 309 13.60 2.77 7.04
CA SER A 309 12.95 3.82 7.81
C SER A 309 11.45 3.81 7.50
N ILE A 310 10.62 3.52 8.49
CA ILE A 310 9.16 3.42 8.34
C ILE A 310 8.53 4.50 9.22
N PRO A 311 8.37 5.72 8.71
CA PRO A 311 7.89 6.82 9.53
C PRO A 311 6.41 6.65 9.85
N ILE A 312 6.09 6.57 11.12
CA ILE A 312 4.73 6.64 11.65
C ILE A 312 4.50 8.09 12.12
N HIS A 313 3.54 8.76 11.51
CA HIS A 313 3.22 10.15 11.81
C HIS A 313 2.50 10.26 13.15
N GLU A 314 1.45 9.43 13.33
CA GLU A 314 0.65 9.39 14.54
C GLU A 314 -0.01 8.01 14.68
N GLN A 315 -0.19 7.59 15.94
CA GLN A 315 -0.97 6.40 16.29
C GLN A 315 -2.27 6.85 16.97
N PHE A 316 -3.37 6.23 16.61
CA PHE A 316 -4.72 6.53 17.09
C PHE A 316 -5.33 5.30 17.75
N GLU A 317 -6.14 5.51 18.75
CA GLU A 317 -7.07 4.47 19.22
C GLU A 317 -8.09 4.13 18.11
N LEU A 318 -8.61 2.92 18.13
CA LEU A 318 -9.55 2.43 17.12
C LEU A 318 -10.79 3.32 16.98
N GLU A 319 -11.25 3.87 18.10
CA GLU A 319 -12.40 4.78 18.20
C GLU A 319 -12.20 6.10 17.42
N GLN A 320 -10.95 6.44 17.13
CA GLN A 320 -10.57 7.63 16.37
C GLN A 320 -10.38 7.35 14.87
N ALA A 321 -10.81 6.18 14.37
CA ALA A 321 -10.62 5.77 12.98
C ALA A 321 -11.17 6.79 11.97
N ASP A 322 -12.30 7.41 12.24
CA ASP A 322 -12.86 8.47 11.40
C ASP A 322 -11.93 9.68 11.29
N ARG A 323 -11.42 10.16 12.43
CA ARG A 323 -10.45 11.27 12.47
C ARG A 323 -9.19 10.94 11.68
N ALA A 324 -8.65 9.73 11.86
CA ALA A 324 -7.47 9.29 11.14
C ALA A 324 -7.69 9.26 9.62
N GLN A 325 -8.84 8.76 9.13
CA GLN A 325 -9.16 8.79 7.70
C GLN A 325 -9.30 10.23 7.17
N ARG A 326 -9.95 11.14 7.89
CA ARG A 326 -10.09 12.54 7.49
C ARG A 326 -8.72 13.23 7.40
N MET A 327 -7.79 12.92 8.30
CA MET A 327 -6.41 13.44 8.24
C MET A 327 -5.67 12.91 7.00
N VAL A 328 -5.81 11.62 6.65
CA VAL A 328 -5.23 11.07 5.42
C VAL A 328 -5.83 11.75 4.18
N GLN A 329 -7.13 11.97 4.16
CA GLN A 329 -7.82 12.65 3.07
C GLN A 329 -7.34 14.10 2.89
N ALA A 330 -7.13 14.82 3.98
CA ALA A 330 -6.62 16.19 3.96
C ALA A 330 -5.18 16.29 3.42
N GLY A 331 -4.39 15.23 3.58
CA GLY A 331 -3.01 15.15 3.11
C GLY A 331 -2.03 15.95 3.98
N GLY A 332 -0.83 16.24 3.45
CA GLY A 332 0.22 17.00 4.16
C GLY A 332 0.97 16.19 5.23
N LEU A 333 0.74 14.89 5.32
CA LEU A 333 1.36 14.03 6.32
C LEU A 333 2.80 13.65 5.93
N ARG A 334 3.65 13.46 6.94
CA ARG A 334 4.95 12.80 6.80
C ARG A 334 4.86 11.43 7.44
N GLY A 335 4.89 10.35 6.63
CA GLY A 335 4.74 8.99 7.12
C GLY A 335 3.27 8.51 7.16
N ARG A 336 3.01 7.53 8.01
CA ARG A 336 1.74 6.80 8.04
C ARG A 336 0.96 7.06 9.33
N LEU A 337 -0.37 7.00 9.24
CA LEU A 337 -1.24 6.91 10.40
C LEU A 337 -1.57 5.43 10.66
N VAL A 338 -1.67 5.09 11.93
CA VAL A 338 -1.94 3.70 12.36
C VAL A 338 -2.98 3.70 13.47
N LEU A 339 -3.94 2.80 13.38
CA LEU A 339 -4.89 2.49 14.45
C LEU A 339 -4.31 1.39 15.32
N VAL A 340 -4.39 1.57 16.63
CA VAL A 340 -3.98 0.57 17.63
C VAL A 340 -5.20 0.28 18.49
N PRO A 341 -5.77 -0.93 18.42
CA PRO A 341 -6.84 -1.32 19.32
C PRO A 341 -6.35 -1.27 20.78
N ALA A 342 -7.23 -0.92 21.71
CA ALA A 342 -6.91 -0.95 23.14
C ALA A 342 -6.45 -2.37 23.53
N ALA A 343 -5.37 -2.47 24.30
CA ALA A 343 -4.92 -3.74 24.86
C ALA A 343 -6.04 -4.33 25.74
N GLN A 344 -6.38 -5.59 25.51
CA GLN A 344 -7.41 -6.32 26.29
C GLN A 344 -6.81 -7.04 27.47
#